data_ab8145e685ccfe36346485eb8b8fe1d4
#
_entry.id   ab8145e685ccfe36346485eb8b8fe1d4
#
_cell.length_a   1.000
_cell.length_b   1.000
_cell.length_c   1.000
_cell.angle_alpha   90.00
_cell.angle_beta   90.00
_cell.angle_gamma   90.00
#
_symmetry.space_group_name_H-M   'P 1'
#
loop_
_entity.id
_entity.type
_entity.pdbx_description
1 polymer ?
#
loop_
_entity_poly.entity_id
_entity_poly.type
_entity_poly.pdbx_seq_one_letter_code
_entity_poly.pdbx_strand_id
1 'polypeptide(L)'
;MVVPDEEIFRGNSMATYNVVEAASRLGIKRIVIAGSITVYGVTYAEGDVYYPSFPVEETTDANPMDAYAISKVCGERIARGFTRRYGSDIYVLRIERIVAPEEYKGELFRSYIQAPEKWGVHGWAYIDARGVGQMCELAVSKAGLGFQIFNAVNDEIANYMPTAEFLSRVCPEVPFHERGGHQRVPYQQQEDQGDAWIPRKTSLDAILRSIGNA
;
A
#
# COMPACT_ATOMS: atom_id res chain seq x y z
N MET A 1 13.01 4.94 17.07
CA MET A 1 13.18 5.86 15.93
C MET A 1 14.33 6.82 16.23
N VAL A 2 14.99 7.36 15.19
CA VAL A 2 16.17 8.26 15.34
C VAL A 2 15.76 9.71 15.60
N VAL A 3 14.49 10.05 15.32
CA VAL A 3 13.92 11.40 15.39
C VAL A 3 12.70 11.39 16.33
N PRO A 4 12.50 12.41 17.17
CA PRO A 4 11.32 12.54 18.03
C PRO A 4 10.00 12.51 17.25
N ASP A 5 8.96 11.94 17.85
CA ASP A 5 7.65 11.73 17.21
C ASP A 5 7.01 13.03 16.71
N GLU A 6 7.13 14.11 17.49
CA GLU A 6 6.64 15.43 17.09
C GLU A 6 7.31 15.97 15.82
N GLU A 7 8.59 15.70 15.63
CA GLU A 7 9.32 16.12 14.43
C GLU A 7 8.90 15.29 13.23
N ILE A 8 8.69 13.98 13.39
CA ILE A 8 8.17 13.08 12.35
C ILE A 8 6.79 13.56 11.92
N PHE A 9 5.89 13.75 12.88
CA PHE A 9 4.52 14.20 12.61
C PHE A 9 4.51 15.57 11.92
N ARG A 10 5.21 16.56 12.48
CA ARG A 10 5.30 17.91 11.93
C ARG A 10 5.91 17.92 10.54
N GLY A 11 7.04 17.23 10.36
CA GLY A 11 7.75 17.17 9.08
C GLY A 11 6.88 16.59 7.98
N ASN A 12 6.28 15.43 8.19
CA ASN A 12 5.46 14.76 7.19
C ASN A 12 4.17 15.54 6.86
N SER A 13 3.48 16.01 7.90
CA SER A 13 2.21 16.73 7.72
C SER A 13 2.41 18.06 7.00
N MET A 14 3.40 18.85 7.41
CA MET A 14 3.70 20.14 6.79
C MET A 14 4.27 19.99 5.38
N ALA A 15 5.13 19.00 5.14
CA ALA A 15 5.64 18.73 3.80
C ALA A 15 4.51 18.39 2.84
N THR A 16 3.59 17.50 3.25
CA THR A 16 2.42 17.13 2.45
C THR A 16 1.55 18.36 2.17
N TYR A 17 1.23 19.14 3.20
CA TYR A 17 0.41 20.35 3.03
C TYR A 17 1.05 21.34 2.05
N ASN A 18 2.31 21.67 2.25
CA ASN A 18 3.01 22.66 1.45
C ASN A 18 3.13 22.26 -0.02
N VAL A 19 3.45 20.99 -0.28
CA VAL A 19 3.58 20.48 -1.66
C VAL A 19 2.22 20.46 -2.35
N VAL A 20 1.17 19.97 -1.68
CA VAL A 20 -0.17 19.92 -2.26
C VAL A 20 -0.73 21.32 -2.47
N GLU A 21 -0.48 22.27 -1.55
CA GLU A 21 -0.88 23.67 -1.71
C GLU A 21 -0.17 24.32 -2.90
N ALA A 22 1.16 24.19 -2.99
CA ALA A 22 1.92 24.73 -4.09
C ALA A 22 1.48 24.17 -5.45
N ALA A 23 1.32 22.84 -5.54
CA ALA A 23 0.84 22.18 -6.74
C ALA A 23 -0.57 22.66 -7.16
N SER A 24 -1.47 22.78 -6.19
CA SER A 24 -2.84 23.22 -6.43
C SER A 24 -2.89 24.70 -6.91
N ARG A 25 -2.10 25.56 -6.27
CA ARG A 25 -1.99 27.00 -6.69
C ARG A 25 -1.40 27.17 -8.08
N LEU A 26 -0.46 26.29 -8.46
CA LEU A 26 0.11 26.25 -9.80
C LEU A 26 -0.82 25.62 -10.85
N GLY A 27 -2.00 25.18 -10.46
CA GLY A 27 -2.98 24.57 -11.35
C GLY A 27 -2.65 23.15 -11.80
N ILE A 28 -1.76 22.45 -11.08
CA ILE A 28 -1.44 21.04 -11.35
C ILE A 28 -2.71 20.22 -11.06
N LYS A 29 -3.15 19.46 -12.07
CA LYS A 29 -4.43 18.78 -12.04
C LYS A 29 -4.36 17.36 -11.47
N ARG A 30 -3.21 16.72 -11.48
CA ARG A 30 -3.04 15.35 -10.99
C ARG A 30 -1.84 15.28 -10.05
N ILE A 31 -2.08 14.79 -8.85
CA ILE A 31 -1.09 14.72 -7.77
C ILE A 31 -1.12 13.30 -7.20
N VAL A 32 0.04 12.69 -7.03
CA VAL A 32 0.19 11.39 -6.35
C VAL A 32 0.95 11.60 -5.06
N ILE A 33 0.42 11.06 -3.97
CA ILE A 33 0.99 11.18 -2.63
C ILE A 33 1.41 9.80 -2.14
N ALA A 34 2.64 9.69 -1.65
CA ALA A 34 3.11 8.51 -0.95
C ALA A 34 2.46 8.42 0.44
N GLY A 35 1.39 7.64 0.54
CA GLY A 35 0.79 7.16 1.77
C GLY A 35 1.56 5.98 2.35
N SER A 36 0.94 5.26 3.28
CA SER A 36 1.51 4.04 3.86
C SER A 36 0.42 3.11 4.35
N ILE A 37 0.62 1.80 4.30
CA ILE A 37 -0.29 0.82 4.93
C ILE A 37 -0.25 0.88 6.46
N THR A 38 0.77 1.49 7.05
CA THR A 38 0.87 1.66 8.51
C THR A 38 -0.33 2.41 9.10
N VAL A 39 -1.08 3.15 8.26
CA VAL A 39 -2.34 3.82 8.65
C VAL A 39 -3.38 2.87 9.24
N TYR A 40 -3.31 1.57 8.93
CA TYR A 40 -4.20 0.57 9.52
C TYR A 40 -3.91 0.26 10.99
N GLY A 41 -2.79 0.77 11.53
CA GLY A 41 -2.51 0.75 12.95
C GLY A 41 -1.99 -0.57 13.50
N VAL A 42 -1.43 -1.45 12.66
CA VAL A 42 -0.86 -2.74 13.08
C VAL A 42 0.66 -2.72 13.12
N THR A 43 1.31 -2.14 12.12
CA THR A 43 2.77 -2.23 11.92
C THR A 43 3.60 -1.67 13.08
N TYR A 44 3.17 -0.55 13.67
CA TYR A 44 3.84 0.12 14.79
C TYR A 44 2.96 0.19 16.03
N ALA A 45 2.05 -0.79 16.16
CA ALA A 45 1.17 -0.86 17.32
C ALA A 45 1.94 -1.20 18.60
N GLU A 46 1.48 -0.67 19.72
CA GLU A 46 1.85 -1.14 21.04
C GLU A 46 0.85 -2.23 21.48
N GLY A 47 1.38 -3.36 21.93
CA GLY A 47 0.58 -4.52 22.30
C GLY A 47 0.18 -5.41 21.12
N ASP A 48 -0.72 -6.36 21.39
CA ASP A 48 -1.20 -7.33 20.42
C ASP A 48 -2.35 -6.74 19.60
N VAL A 49 -2.02 -6.19 18.44
CA VAL A 49 -3.00 -5.62 17.50
C VAL A 49 -2.96 -6.41 16.20
N TYR A 50 -4.14 -6.78 15.70
CA TYR A 50 -4.32 -7.59 14.49
C TYR A 50 -5.11 -6.82 13.45
N TYR A 51 -4.92 -7.20 12.18
CA TYR A 51 -5.80 -6.74 11.11
C TYR A 51 -7.23 -7.26 11.35
N PRO A 52 -8.26 -6.45 11.07
CA PRO A 52 -9.65 -6.88 11.31
C PRO A 52 -10.09 -8.01 10.39
N SER A 53 -9.51 -8.10 9.20
CA SER A 53 -9.75 -9.17 8.22
C SER A 53 -8.71 -9.13 7.11
N PHE A 54 -8.60 -10.21 6.33
CA PHE A 54 -7.88 -10.26 5.07
C PHE A 54 -8.83 -10.58 3.90
N PRO A 55 -8.60 -10.02 2.70
CA PRO A 55 -7.65 -8.94 2.41
C PRO A 55 -8.04 -7.63 3.10
N VAL A 56 -7.04 -6.80 3.42
CA VAL A 56 -7.27 -5.45 3.95
C VAL A 56 -7.69 -4.55 2.80
N GLU A 57 -8.84 -3.91 2.93
CA GLU A 57 -9.40 -3.03 1.91
C GLU A 57 -9.13 -1.55 2.23
N GLU A 58 -9.18 -0.68 1.21
CA GLU A 58 -9.02 0.77 1.40
C GLU A 58 -10.09 1.38 2.30
N THR A 59 -11.25 0.72 2.41
CA THR A 59 -12.37 1.08 3.30
C THR A 59 -12.15 0.69 4.75
N THR A 60 -11.15 -0.17 5.03
CA THR A 60 -10.78 -0.52 6.41
C THR A 60 -10.38 0.74 7.17
N ASP A 61 -10.89 0.88 8.39
CA ASP A 61 -10.64 2.04 9.23
C ASP A 61 -9.14 2.28 9.44
N ALA A 62 -8.73 3.52 9.28
CA ALA A 62 -7.37 3.96 9.51
C ALA A 62 -7.24 4.44 10.95
N ASN A 63 -6.72 3.58 11.83
CA ASN A 63 -6.66 3.80 13.28
C ASN A 63 -5.25 3.59 13.85
N PRO A 64 -4.24 4.39 13.40
CA PRO A 64 -2.87 4.26 13.88
C PRO A 64 -2.68 4.91 15.25
N MET A 65 -1.65 4.45 15.98
CA MET A 65 -1.25 5.02 17.26
C MET A 65 0.14 5.67 17.25
N ASP A 66 0.93 5.46 16.22
CA ASP A 66 2.26 6.06 16.07
C ASP A 66 2.26 7.37 15.27
N ALA A 67 3.22 8.24 15.54
CA ALA A 67 3.31 9.57 14.94
C ALA A 67 3.49 9.56 13.41
N TYR A 68 4.20 8.57 12.87
CA TYR A 68 4.39 8.43 11.43
C TYR A 68 3.08 8.12 10.73
N ALA A 69 2.39 7.08 11.15
CA ALA A 69 1.14 6.65 10.54
C ALA A 69 0.03 7.69 10.73
N ILE A 70 -0.06 8.34 11.92
CA ILE A 70 -0.97 9.47 12.15
C ILE A 70 -0.69 10.59 11.14
N SER A 71 0.59 10.93 10.88
CA SER A 71 0.93 11.95 9.88
C SER A 71 0.48 11.59 8.48
N LYS A 72 0.50 10.28 8.12
CA LYS A 72 0.02 9.79 6.82
C LYS A 72 -1.50 9.91 6.70
N VAL A 73 -2.25 9.60 7.76
CA VAL A 73 -3.72 9.84 7.81
C VAL A 73 -4.03 11.33 7.65
N CYS A 74 -3.27 12.21 8.30
CA CYS A 74 -3.40 13.66 8.11
C CYS A 74 -3.18 14.04 6.64
N GLY A 75 -2.18 13.45 5.97
CA GLY A 75 -1.91 13.64 4.55
C GLY A 75 -3.11 13.27 3.65
N GLU A 76 -3.79 12.15 3.95
CA GLU A 76 -5.02 11.75 3.24
C GLU A 76 -6.14 12.79 3.39
N ARG A 77 -6.31 13.34 4.61
CA ARG A 77 -7.32 14.39 4.87
C ARG A 77 -6.98 15.70 4.19
N ILE A 78 -5.71 16.10 4.17
CA ILE A 78 -5.20 17.25 3.40
C ILE A 78 -5.53 17.05 1.92
N ALA A 79 -5.15 15.92 1.33
CA ALA A 79 -5.41 15.61 -0.08
C ALA A 79 -6.90 15.73 -0.44
N ARG A 80 -7.77 15.12 0.37
CA ARG A 80 -9.22 15.18 0.18
C ARG A 80 -9.77 16.61 0.25
N GLY A 81 -9.24 17.42 1.18
CA GLY A 81 -9.63 18.83 1.34
C GLY A 81 -9.23 19.67 0.11
N PHE A 82 -8.02 19.45 -0.40
CA PHE A 82 -7.53 20.16 -1.60
C PHE A 82 -8.25 19.74 -2.87
N THR A 83 -8.56 18.45 -3.05
CA THR A 83 -9.40 17.99 -4.16
C THR A 83 -10.75 18.75 -4.17
N ARG A 84 -11.42 18.85 -3.02
CA ARG A 84 -12.71 19.58 -2.93
C ARG A 84 -12.57 21.06 -3.21
N ARG A 85 -11.43 21.67 -2.82
CA ARG A 85 -11.20 23.12 -2.94
C ARG A 85 -10.81 23.52 -4.37
N TYR A 86 -9.96 22.73 -5.04
CA TYR A 86 -9.31 23.09 -6.30
C TYR A 86 -9.77 22.25 -7.50
N GLY A 87 -10.56 21.20 -7.28
CA GLY A 87 -11.02 20.30 -8.33
C GLY A 87 -9.87 19.51 -8.99
N SER A 88 -8.77 19.28 -8.26
CA SER A 88 -7.66 18.45 -8.72
C SER A 88 -7.91 16.99 -8.35
N ASP A 89 -7.42 16.08 -9.18
CA ASP A 89 -7.35 14.65 -8.86
C ASP A 89 -6.14 14.40 -7.96
N ILE A 90 -6.37 13.90 -6.75
CA ILE A 90 -5.29 13.60 -5.81
C ILE A 90 -5.41 12.16 -5.36
N TYR A 91 -4.41 11.36 -5.67
CA TYR A 91 -4.36 9.94 -5.39
C TYR A 91 -3.34 9.64 -4.31
N VAL A 92 -3.76 8.95 -3.26
CA VAL A 92 -2.88 8.51 -2.17
C VAL A 92 -2.60 7.02 -2.34
N LEU A 93 -1.34 6.66 -2.44
CA LEU A 93 -0.90 5.27 -2.48
C LEU A 93 -0.50 4.85 -1.08
N ARG A 94 -1.28 3.97 -0.43
CA ARG A 94 -0.90 3.31 0.83
C ARG A 94 0.13 2.24 0.50
N ILE A 95 1.39 2.65 0.50
CA ILE A 95 2.50 1.82 0.05
C ILE A 95 2.95 0.92 1.21
N GLU A 96 3.14 -0.38 0.89
CA GLU A 96 3.86 -1.31 1.74
C GLU A 96 5.36 -1.29 1.37
N ARG A 97 6.14 -2.21 1.97
CA ARG A 97 7.55 -2.33 1.68
C ARG A 97 7.80 -2.43 0.17
N ILE A 98 8.52 -1.46 -0.34
CA ILE A 98 8.98 -1.49 -1.73
C ILE A 98 10.19 -2.41 -1.80
N VAL A 99 10.16 -3.36 -2.74
CA VAL A 99 11.23 -4.32 -3.02
C VAL A 99 11.80 -4.01 -4.39
N ALA A 100 13.08 -3.64 -4.44
CA ALA A 100 13.78 -3.47 -5.70
C ALA A 100 14.15 -4.83 -6.31
N PRO A 101 14.31 -4.95 -7.65
CA PRO A 101 14.61 -6.23 -8.31
C PRO A 101 15.81 -6.98 -7.73
N GLU A 102 16.84 -6.27 -7.32
CA GLU A 102 18.04 -6.85 -6.69
C GLU A 102 17.82 -7.36 -5.27
N GLU A 103 16.81 -6.86 -4.56
CA GLU A 103 16.51 -7.25 -3.17
C GLU A 103 15.82 -8.61 -3.06
N TYR A 104 15.22 -9.13 -4.14
CA TYR A 104 14.56 -10.45 -4.12
C TYR A 104 15.51 -11.60 -3.75
N LYS A 105 16.79 -11.45 -4.04
CA LYS A 105 17.84 -12.42 -3.67
C LYS A 105 18.43 -12.14 -2.28
N GLY A 106 18.05 -11.04 -1.64
CA GLY A 106 18.56 -10.62 -0.34
C GLY A 106 17.99 -11.42 0.83
N GLU A 107 18.72 -11.42 1.95
CA GLU A 107 18.27 -12.09 3.19
C GLU A 107 16.94 -11.55 3.72
N LEU A 108 16.74 -10.26 3.59
CA LEU A 108 15.55 -9.61 4.11
C LEU A 108 14.28 -10.11 3.38
N PHE A 109 14.30 -10.25 2.05
CA PHE A 109 13.16 -10.80 1.32
C PHE A 109 12.96 -12.29 1.62
N ARG A 110 14.06 -13.05 1.73
CA ARG A 110 13.98 -14.46 2.13
C ARG A 110 13.35 -14.66 3.50
N SER A 111 13.53 -13.70 4.42
CA SER A 111 12.96 -13.79 5.76
C SER A 111 11.42 -13.78 5.77
N TYR A 112 10.73 -13.24 4.76
CA TYR A 112 9.27 -13.37 4.62
C TYR A 112 8.82 -14.83 4.55
N ILE A 113 9.66 -15.68 3.94
CA ILE A 113 9.37 -17.11 3.76
C ILE A 113 9.90 -17.92 4.93
N GLN A 114 11.13 -17.62 5.41
CA GLN A 114 11.83 -18.42 6.41
C GLN A 114 11.42 -18.12 7.85
N ALA A 115 10.94 -16.91 8.11
CA ALA A 115 10.51 -16.46 9.44
C ALA A 115 9.21 -15.62 9.33
N PRO A 116 8.12 -16.22 8.82
CA PRO A 116 6.89 -15.49 8.51
C PRO A 116 6.25 -14.83 9.74
N GLU A 117 6.49 -15.36 10.94
CA GLU A 117 5.99 -14.79 12.20
C GLU A 117 6.45 -13.34 12.44
N LYS A 118 7.58 -12.93 11.86
CA LYS A 118 8.10 -11.55 11.97
C LYS A 118 7.37 -10.56 11.10
N TRP A 119 6.61 -11.04 10.13
CA TRP A 119 6.02 -10.22 9.07
C TRP A 119 4.49 -10.09 9.19
N GLY A 120 3.91 -10.68 10.23
CA GLY A 120 2.47 -10.56 10.52
C GLY A 120 2.00 -9.12 10.64
N VAL A 121 2.80 -8.25 11.26
CA VAL A 121 2.51 -6.81 11.41
C VAL A 121 2.47 -6.06 10.06
N HIS A 122 3.06 -6.61 9.01
CA HIS A 122 3.02 -6.12 7.63
C HIS A 122 1.97 -6.83 6.77
N GLY A 123 1.20 -7.77 7.34
CA GLY A 123 0.25 -8.60 6.59
C GLY A 123 0.90 -9.43 5.48
N TRP A 124 2.19 -9.69 5.58
CA TRP A 124 3.04 -10.38 4.56
C TRP A 124 3.01 -9.73 3.18
N ALA A 125 2.53 -8.50 3.11
CA ALA A 125 2.45 -7.75 1.87
C ALA A 125 3.80 -7.10 1.50
N TYR A 126 3.96 -6.79 0.25
CA TYR A 126 5.05 -6.01 -0.32
C TYR A 126 4.62 -5.45 -1.67
N ILE A 127 5.41 -4.57 -2.25
CA ILE A 127 5.24 -4.13 -3.63
C ILE A 127 6.59 -4.07 -4.35
N ASP A 128 6.63 -4.52 -5.59
CA ASP A 128 7.79 -4.31 -6.47
C ASP A 128 7.95 -2.83 -6.83
N ALA A 129 9.19 -2.33 -6.85
CA ALA A 129 9.47 -0.94 -7.19
C ALA A 129 8.93 -0.54 -8.58
N ARG A 130 8.94 -1.49 -9.53
CA ARG A 130 8.36 -1.28 -10.88
C ARG A 130 6.84 -1.17 -10.82
N GLY A 131 6.19 -1.92 -9.90
CA GLY A 131 4.75 -1.83 -9.65
C GLY A 131 4.35 -0.46 -9.11
N VAL A 132 5.12 0.11 -8.17
CA VAL A 132 4.90 1.49 -7.69
C VAL A 132 5.03 2.48 -8.84
N GLY A 133 6.07 2.35 -9.69
CA GLY A 133 6.26 3.18 -10.87
C GLY A 133 5.06 3.13 -11.82
N GLN A 134 4.55 1.92 -12.11
CA GLN A 134 3.37 1.73 -12.93
C GLN A 134 2.12 2.35 -12.30
N MET A 135 1.91 2.20 -10.99
CA MET A 135 0.80 2.85 -10.29
C MET A 135 0.88 4.38 -10.40
N CYS A 136 2.06 4.96 -10.23
CA CYS A 136 2.27 6.40 -10.39
C CYS A 136 1.97 6.86 -11.84
N GLU A 137 2.45 6.14 -12.85
CA GLU A 137 2.18 6.44 -14.27
C GLU A 137 0.67 6.40 -14.56
N LEU A 138 -0.02 5.34 -14.14
CA LEU A 138 -1.46 5.21 -14.31
C LEU A 138 -2.21 6.34 -13.59
N ALA A 139 -1.83 6.65 -12.36
CA ALA A 139 -2.45 7.71 -11.57
C ALA A 139 -2.32 9.08 -12.25
N VAL A 140 -1.14 9.43 -12.78
CA VAL A 140 -0.97 10.72 -13.49
C VAL A 140 -1.58 10.74 -14.89
N SER A 141 -1.82 9.56 -15.50
CA SER A 141 -2.46 9.46 -16.81
C SER A 141 -3.99 9.54 -16.75
N LYS A 142 -4.61 9.21 -15.61
CA LYS A 142 -6.07 9.19 -15.43
C LYS A 142 -6.56 10.48 -14.80
N ALA A 143 -7.68 10.98 -15.31
CA ALA A 143 -8.32 12.18 -14.82
C ALA A 143 -9.78 11.93 -14.46
N GLY A 144 -10.33 12.79 -13.60
CA GLY A 144 -11.77 12.81 -13.28
C GLY A 144 -12.17 11.87 -12.14
N LEU A 145 -11.22 11.26 -11.43
CA LEU A 145 -11.52 10.38 -10.28
C LEU A 145 -11.60 11.13 -8.95
N GLY A 146 -11.17 12.39 -8.92
CA GLY A 146 -11.16 13.20 -7.70
C GLY A 146 -10.16 12.68 -6.67
N PHE A 147 -10.62 12.57 -5.42
CA PHE A 147 -9.80 12.00 -4.35
C PHE A 147 -9.96 10.48 -4.28
N GLN A 148 -8.85 9.76 -4.38
CA GLN A 148 -8.83 8.30 -4.23
C GLN A 148 -7.68 7.85 -3.34
N ILE A 149 -7.89 6.71 -2.68
CA ILE A 149 -6.86 5.98 -1.93
C ILE A 149 -6.73 4.60 -2.56
N PHE A 150 -5.50 4.12 -2.69
CA PHE A 150 -5.20 2.80 -3.22
C PHE A 150 -4.17 2.10 -2.35
N ASN A 151 -4.40 0.84 -2.00
CA ASN A 151 -3.38 -0.02 -1.43
C ASN A 151 -2.34 -0.36 -2.50
N ALA A 152 -1.12 0.13 -2.31
CA ALA A 152 -0.01 -0.15 -3.21
C ALA A 152 0.75 -1.38 -2.70
N VAL A 153 0.22 -2.54 -3.05
CA VAL A 153 0.71 -3.88 -2.71
C VAL A 153 0.64 -4.79 -3.93
N ASN A 154 1.46 -5.84 -3.94
CA ASN A 154 1.32 -6.90 -4.93
C ASN A 154 0.04 -7.70 -4.70
N ASP A 155 -0.44 -8.37 -5.74
CA ASP A 155 -1.61 -9.26 -5.67
C ASP A 155 -1.37 -10.51 -4.82
N GLU A 156 -0.11 -10.85 -4.56
CA GLU A 156 0.33 -12.04 -3.86
C GLU A 156 1.13 -11.67 -2.62
N ILE A 157 1.00 -12.45 -1.56
CA ILE A 157 1.84 -12.34 -0.37
C ILE A 157 3.22 -12.97 -0.62
N ALA A 158 4.22 -12.56 0.16
CA ALA A 158 5.57 -13.11 0.07
C ALA A 158 5.67 -14.51 0.70
N ASN A 159 4.95 -15.49 0.15
CA ASN A 159 4.99 -16.87 0.60
C ASN A 159 4.69 -17.85 -0.54
N TYR A 160 5.17 -19.11 -0.43
CA TYR A 160 4.95 -20.16 -1.43
C TYR A 160 3.65 -20.96 -1.23
N MET A 161 3.03 -20.86 -0.07
CA MET A 161 1.78 -21.54 0.23
C MET A 161 0.58 -20.78 -0.35
N PRO A 162 -0.50 -21.47 -0.71
CA PRO A 162 -1.78 -20.81 -1.00
C PRO A 162 -2.17 -19.88 0.16
N THR A 163 -2.57 -18.64 -0.15
CA THR A 163 -2.81 -17.59 0.85
C THR A 163 -3.77 -18.03 1.95
N ALA A 164 -4.88 -18.69 1.60
CA ALA A 164 -5.84 -19.18 2.59
C ALA A 164 -5.23 -20.20 3.56
N GLU A 165 -4.45 -21.16 3.03
CA GLU A 165 -3.77 -22.17 3.85
C GLU A 165 -2.71 -21.51 4.74
N PHE A 166 -1.93 -20.57 4.21
CA PHE A 166 -0.92 -19.84 4.95
C PHE A 166 -1.55 -19.05 6.11
N LEU A 167 -2.56 -18.22 5.84
CA LEU A 167 -3.22 -17.40 6.86
C LEU A 167 -3.89 -18.25 7.94
N SER A 168 -4.50 -19.38 7.58
CA SER A 168 -5.10 -20.30 8.56
C SER A 168 -4.09 -20.89 9.56
N ARG A 169 -2.81 -20.90 9.20
CA ARG A 169 -1.72 -21.40 10.08
C ARG A 169 -1.10 -20.31 10.94
N VAL A 170 -0.91 -19.09 10.37
CA VAL A 170 -0.13 -18.03 11.03
C VAL A 170 -0.99 -17.01 11.77
N CYS A 171 -2.26 -16.87 11.40
CA CYS A 171 -3.21 -15.97 12.07
C CYS A 171 -4.65 -16.51 11.96
N PRO A 172 -4.95 -17.68 12.54
CA PRO A 172 -6.26 -18.33 12.43
C PRO A 172 -7.41 -17.51 13.03
N GLU A 173 -7.10 -16.54 13.91
CA GLU A 173 -8.04 -15.62 14.53
C GLU A 173 -8.52 -14.49 13.62
N VAL A 174 -7.79 -14.21 12.51
CA VAL A 174 -8.15 -13.13 11.59
C VAL A 174 -9.00 -13.67 10.45
N PRO A 175 -10.24 -13.17 10.27
CA PRO A 175 -11.10 -13.61 9.18
C PRO A 175 -10.44 -13.42 7.80
N PHE A 176 -10.53 -14.46 6.97
CA PHE A 176 -10.10 -14.39 5.57
C PHE A 176 -11.32 -14.52 4.66
N HIS A 177 -11.51 -13.51 3.79
CA HIS A 177 -12.60 -13.47 2.81
C HIS A 177 -12.05 -13.73 1.42
N GLU A 178 -12.29 -14.90 0.86
CA GLU A 178 -11.95 -15.17 -0.53
C GLU A 178 -12.73 -14.22 -1.46
N ARG A 179 -12.01 -13.39 -2.21
CA ARG A 179 -12.61 -12.65 -3.32
C ARG A 179 -12.84 -13.62 -4.48
N GLY A 180 -14.10 -13.76 -4.89
CA GLY A 180 -14.57 -14.76 -5.84
C GLY A 180 -13.65 -15.03 -7.02
N GLY A 181 -13.29 -16.28 -7.22
CA GLY A 181 -12.89 -16.88 -8.49
C GLY A 181 -11.41 -16.87 -8.85
N HIS A 182 -10.52 -16.25 -8.11
CA HIS A 182 -9.09 -16.33 -8.37
C HIS A 182 -8.37 -16.97 -7.17
N GLN A 183 -8.11 -18.26 -7.27
CA GLN A 183 -7.07 -18.92 -6.47
C GLN A 183 -5.76 -18.18 -6.78
N ARG A 184 -5.33 -17.30 -5.87
CA ARG A 184 -4.04 -16.63 -5.98
C ARG A 184 -2.99 -17.69 -5.70
N VAL A 185 -2.32 -18.12 -6.75
CA VAL A 185 -1.20 -19.05 -6.64
C VAL A 185 -0.04 -18.27 -6.03
N PRO A 186 0.61 -18.80 -4.98
CA PRO A 186 1.83 -18.20 -4.48
C PRO A 186 2.84 -18.05 -5.60
N TYR A 187 3.66 -17.02 -5.52
CA TYR A 187 4.78 -16.78 -6.42
C TYR A 187 5.61 -18.06 -6.57
N GLN A 188 5.49 -18.75 -7.72
CA GLN A 188 6.47 -19.72 -8.16
C GLN A 188 7.66 -18.95 -8.71
N GLN A 189 8.78 -18.99 -8.00
CA GLN A 189 10.06 -18.67 -8.61
C GLN A 189 10.26 -19.64 -9.78
N GLN A 190 10.09 -19.14 -10.99
CA GLN A 190 10.77 -19.74 -12.13
C GLN A 190 12.25 -19.41 -11.97
N GLU A 191 12.99 -20.36 -11.42
CA GLU A 191 14.45 -20.24 -11.22
C GLU A 191 15.22 -20.12 -12.53
N ASP A 192 14.60 -20.24 -13.70
CA ASP A 192 15.30 -20.48 -14.97
C ASP A 192 14.87 -19.66 -16.17
N GLN A 193 14.31 -18.47 -16.03
CA GLN A 193 14.22 -17.60 -17.21
C GLN A 193 14.62 -16.18 -16.84
N GLY A 194 15.81 -15.81 -17.33
CA GLY A 194 16.26 -14.44 -17.37
C GLY A 194 15.22 -13.57 -18.07
N ASP A 195 15.07 -12.37 -17.54
CA ASP A 195 14.30 -11.25 -18.07
C ASP A 195 12.76 -11.41 -18.10
N ALA A 196 12.15 -10.55 -17.32
CA ALA A 196 10.73 -10.17 -17.32
C ALA A 196 9.83 -10.84 -16.27
N TRP A 197 10.10 -10.55 -14.98
CA TRP A 197 9.00 -10.48 -14.04
C TRP A 197 8.17 -9.22 -14.38
N ILE A 198 6.99 -9.42 -14.92
CA ILE A 198 6.00 -8.35 -15.12
C ILE A 198 5.01 -8.48 -13.96
N PRO A 199 4.85 -7.45 -13.11
CA PRO A 199 3.80 -7.45 -12.11
C PRO A 199 2.45 -7.66 -12.79
N ARG A 200 1.82 -8.81 -12.55
CA ARG A 200 0.49 -9.07 -13.10
C ARG A 200 -0.52 -8.36 -12.23
N LYS A 201 -0.98 -7.20 -12.70
CA LYS A 201 -2.13 -6.43 -12.20
C LYS A 201 -2.00 -5.92 -10.76
N THR A 202 -1.67 -4.65 -10.62
CA THR A 202 -1.87 -3.90 -9.39
C THR A 202 -3.37 -3.72 -9.10
N SER A 203 -3.75 -3.55 -7.83
CA SER A 203 -5.13 -3.26 -7.43
C SER A 203 -5.71 -2.05 -8.19
N LEU A 204 -4.88 -1.08 -8.56
CA LEU A 204 -5.25 0.07 -9.38
C LEU A 204 -5.76 -0.34 -10.77
N ASP A 205 -5.11 -1.31 -11.42
CA ASP A 205 -5.55 -1.81 -12.74
C ASP A 205 -6.94 -2.45 -12.67
N ALA A 206 -7.25 -3.16 -11.59
CA ALA A 206 -8.56 -3.79 -11.38
C ALA A 206 -9.65 -2.72 -11.15
N ILE A 207 -9.34 -1.69 -10.35
CA ILE A 207 -10.26 -0.59 -10.07
C ILE A 207 -10.49 0.27 -11.32
N LEU A 208 -9.44 0.60 -12.06
CA LEU A 208 -9.58 1.40 -13.29
C LEU A 208 -10.36 0.69 -14.38
N ARG A 209 -10.31 -0.64 -14.46
CA ARG A 209 -11.18 -1.42 -15.37
C ARG A 209 -12.64 -1.41 -14.93
N SER A 210 -12.91 -1.44 -13.62
CA SER A 210 -14.29 -1.38 -13.10
C SER A 210 -14.95 -0.02 -13.35
N ILE A 211 -14.16 1.06 -13.34
CA ILE A 211 -14.64 2.44 -13.58
C ILE A 211 -14.74 2.75 -15.10
N GLY A 212 -13.89 2.11 -15.92
CA GLY A 212 -13.88 2.33 -17.38
C GLY A 212 -14.99 1.59 -18.15
N ASN A 213 -15.79 0.78 -17.46
CA ASN A 213 -16.95 0.05 -18.02
C ASN A 213 -18.30 0.61 -17.53
N ALA A 214 -18.31 1.78 -16.92
CA ALA A 214 -19.53 2.48 -16.47
C ALA A 214 -19.86 3.68 -17.38
#